data_7fdaceef1d8dcad0dd4cdd16219950d6
#
_entry.id   7fdaceef1d8dcad0dd4cdd16219950d6
#
_cell.length_a   1.000
_cell.length_b   1.000
_cell.length_c   1.000
_cell.angle_alpha   90.00
_cell.angle_beta   90.00
_cell.angle_gamma   90.00
#
_symmetry.space_group_name_H-M   'P 1'
#
loop_
_entity.id
_entity.type
_entity.pdbx_description
1 polymer ?
#
loop_
_entity_poly.entity_id
_entity_poly.type
_entity_poly.pdbx_seq_one_letter_code
_entity_poly.pdbx_strand_id
1 'polypeptide(L)'
;MLARELQIFLLNKPGEMRMKTLSIIIPTYNTLKIYFQKCLLSLLCEQQNEIEIIIVDDGSQEQYSGEIKREIENSLLDIKYYKKKNGGQNSAREYGLAHATGKYVFFMDADDYVDSNALDRIISLLKKHKPIILAFNYDVRTPDGNIIEEHNRWKGEYKKVNVTRGLLYSDSLWLQIYDRDVFCKSGIHLVQGVRIGEDMATATAFLATIGTEYSTDECLYHYIKHPGSALSNPPEESALDMLQAFEAMLKQLDISVQTKYYAEFEWLAILHILYYNTMRVLTNYRGNVEYIKAIEVWMNENFPNWRENSYLKTESIAKKWMFVLIKNGHTKLLFDLEEAKKKIKIILGIVSRKTIK
;
A
#
# COMPACT_ATOMS: atom_id res chain seq x y z
N MET A 1 17.90 12.42 -31.98
CA MET A 1 17.12 13.57 -32.45
C MET A 1 15.91 13.11 -33.31
N LEU A 2 16.11 12.37 -34.38
CA LEU A 2 14.99 11.89 -35.26
C LEU A 2 13.93 11.04 -34.54
N ALA A 3 14.31 10.14 -33.62
CA ALA A 3 13.39 9.32 -32.91
C ALA A 3 12.47 10.13 -31.96
N ARG A 4 13.01 11.20 -31.37
CA ARG A 4 12.26 12.12 -30.50
C ARG A 4 11.27 12.97 -31.30
N GLU A 5 11.67 13.41 -32.49
CA GLU A 5 10.79 14.18 -33.39
C GLU A 5 9.69 13.32 -34.00
N LEU A 6 9.98 12.07 -34.37
CA LEU A 6 8.97 11.10 -34.85
C LEU A 6 7.93 10.77 -33.77
N GLN A 7 8.38 10.63 -32.55
CA GLN A 7 7.51 10.32 -31.41
C GLN A 7 6.63 11.54 -31.04
N ILE A 8 7.18 12.76 -31.08
CA ILE A 8 6.42 14.01 -30.92
C ILE A 8 5.39 14.19 -32.06
N PHE A 9 5.76 13.83 -33.30
CA PHE A 9 4.84 13.88 -34.44
C PHE A 9 3.68 12.85 -34.34
N LEU A 10 3.94 11.67 -33.81
CA LEU A 10 2.91 10.65 -33.56
C LEU A 10 1.98 10.99 -32.40
N LEU A 11 2.48 11.73 -31.40
CA LEU A 11 1.71 12.21 -30.24
C LEU A 11 0.83 13.43 -30.56
N ASN A 12 1.18 14.23 -31.58
CA ASN A 12 0.52 15.49 -31.93
C ASN A 12 -0.47 15.40 -33.11
N LYS A 13 -1.16 14.26 -33.31
CA LYS A 13 -2.37 14.29 -34.13
C LYS A 13 -3.43 15.11 -33.39
N PRO A 14 -3.95 16.22 -33.98
CA PRO A 14 -5.10 16.93 -33.43
C PRO A 14 -6.35 16.06 -33.62
N GLY A 15 -6.63 15.25 -32.62
CA GLY A 15 -7.80 14.43 -32.52
C GLY A 15 -8.26 14.42 -31.10
N GLU A 16 -9.55 14.53 -30.84
CA GLU A 16 -10.30 14.55 -29.59
C GLU A 16 -9.47 14.18 -28.37
N MET A 17 -9.46 15.00 -27.32
CA MET A 17 -8.83 14.66 -26.03
C MET A 17 -9.48 13.37 -25.53
N ARG A 18 -8.95 12.23 -25.99
CA ARG A 18 -9.43 10.93 -25.55
C ARG A 18 -9.09 10.78 -24.08
N MET A 19 -10.11 10.57 -23.25
CA MET A 19 -9.93 10.33 -21.83
C MET A 19 -8.97 9.15 -21.62
N LYS A 20 -7.92 9.36 -20.84
CA LYS A 20 -6.96 8.32 -20.48
C LYS A 20 -7.66 7.15 -19.79
N THR A 21 -7.18 5.95 -20.00
CA THR A 21 -7.70 4.77 -19.29
C THR A 21 -7.26 4.77 -17.83
N LEU A 22 -6.01 5.13 -17.53
CA LEU A 22 -5.43 5.02 -16.20
C LEU A 22 -4.65 6.27 -15.81
N SER A 23 -4.95 6.83 -14.63
CA SER A 23 -4.13 7.82 -13.95
C SER A 23 -3.29 7.12 -12.88
N ILE A 24 -1.96 7.20 -12.99
CA ILE A 24 -1.03 6.67 -11.98
C ILE A 24 -0.60 7.83 -11.10
N ILE A 25 -0.95 7.78 -9.81
CA ILE A 25 -0.67 8.83 -8.84
C ILE A 25 0.50 8.37 -7.98
N ILE A 26 1.58 9.15 -8.00
CA ILE A 26 2.85 8.84 -7.32
C ILE A 26 3.17 9.95 -6.32
N PRO A 27 2.86 9.76 -5.02
CA PRO A 27 3.33 10.66 -3.98
C PRO A 27 4.84 10.49 -3.79
N THR A 28 5.56 11.58 -3.59
CA THR A 28 7.00 11.54 -3.32
C THR A 28 7.36 12.49 -2.18
N TYR A 29 8.24 12.03 -1.28
CA TYR A 29 8.80 12.84 -0.20
C TYR A 29 10.22 12.39 0.10
N ASN A 30 11.22 13.22 -0.22
CA ASN A 30 12.65 12.92 -0.07
C ASN A 30 13.06 11.56 -0.70
N THR A 31 12.39 11.15 -1.77
CA THR A 31 12.66 9.87 -2.45
C THR A 31 14.02 9.93 -3.12
N LEU A 32 14.82 8.89 -2.91
CA LEU A 32 16.15 8.79 -3.52
C LEU A 32 16.02 8.60 -5.04
N LYS A 33 16.85 9.33 -5.79
CA LYS A 33 16.91 9.30 -7.25
C LYS A 33 16.91 7.89 -7.84
N ILE A 34 17.69 6.98 -7.26
CA ILE A 34 17.85 5.61 -7.78
C ILE A 34 16.53 4.81 -7.78
N TYR A 35 15.70 4.97 -6.76
CA TYR A 35 14.40 4.32 -6.69
C TYR A 35 13.40 5.00 -7.62
N PHE A 36 13.34 6.34 -7.57
CA PHE A 36 12.46 7.12 -8.41
C PHE A 36 12.71 6.90 -9.91
N GLN A 37 13.97 6.81 -10.32
CA GLN A 37 14.36 6.50 -11.71
C GLN A 37 13.85 5.11 -12.12
N LYS A 38 13.99 4.09 -11.25
CA LYS A 38 13.48 2.75 -11.49
C LYS A 38 11.95 2.73 -11.59
N CYS A 39 11.28 3.49 -10.71
CA CYS A 39 9.84 3.69 -10.74
C CYS A 39 9.39 4.24 -12.11
N LEU A 40 9.97 5.34 -12.59
CA LEU A 40 9.61 5.94 -13.87
C LEU A 40 9.88 5.01 -15.06
N LEU A 41 11.05 4.36 -15.08
CA LEU A 41 11.41 3.46 -16.18
C LEU A 41 10.45 2.26 -16.28
N SER A 42 9.91 1.79 -15.17
CA SER A 42 8.96 0.68 -15.14
C SER A 42 7.59 0.99 -15.75
N LEU A 43 7.27 2.29 -15.89
CA LEU A 43 6.03 2.76 -16.48
C LEU A 43 6.10 2.89 -18.01
N LEU A 44 7.27 2.62 -18.62
CA LEU A 44 7.42 2.56 -20.05
C LEU A 44 6.76 1.27 -20.58
N CYS A 45 5.59 1.38 -21.17
CA CYS A 45 4.79 0.28 -21.71
C CYS A 45 4.29 0.56 -23.12
N GLU A 46 3.78 -0.44 -23.84
CA GLU A 46 3.29 -0.27 -25.19
C GLU A 46 2.06 0.66 -25.27
N GLN A 47 1.20 0.59 -24.23
CA GLN A 47 -0.03 1.40 -24.15
C GLN A 47 0.18 2.75 -23.43
N GLN A 48 1.33 3.39 -23.54
CA GLN A 48 1.61 4.69 -22.91
C GLN A 48 0.57 5.79 -23.21
N ASN A 49 -0.05 5.75 -24.37
CA ASN A 49 -1.10 6.70 -24.73
C ASN A 49 -2.38 6.57 -23.86
N GLU A 50 -2.54 5.45 -23.19
CA GLU A 50 -3.69 5.17 -22.30
C GLU A 50 -3.45 5.61 -20.87
N ILE A 51 -2.21 5.99 -20.51
CA ILE A 51 -1.85 6.40 -19.14
C ILE A 51 -1.53 7.89 -19.05
N GLU A 52 -1.77 8.48 -17.90
CA GLU A 52 -1.17 9.72 -17.43
C GLU A 52 -0.50 9.46 -16.08
N ILE A 53 0.60 10.15 -15.82
CA ILE A 53 1.35 10.02 -14.58
C ILE A 53 1.27 11.34 -13.82
N ILE A 54 0.86 11.29 -12.56
CA ILE A 54 0.71 12.45 -11.69
C ILE A 54 1.64 12.28 -10.49
N ILE A 55 2.72 13.02 -10.49
CA ILE A 55 3.70 13.04 -9.41
C ILE A 55 3.39 14.20 -8.48
N VAL A 56 3.22 13.89 -7.18
CA VAL A 56 2.95 14.91 -6.16
C VAL A 56 4.08 14.89 -5.14
N ASP A 57 4.93 15.91 -5.19
CA ASP A 57 5.99 16.16 -4.22
C ASP A 57 5.38 16.79 -2.96
N ASP A 58 5.34 16.03 -1.89
CA ASP A 58 4.77 16.40 -0.60
C ASP A 58 5.75 17.23 0.26
N GLY A 59 6.39 18.22 -0.35
CA GLY A 59 7.27 19.15 0.33
C GLY A 59 8.69 18.61 0.57
N SER A 60 9.23 17.85 -0.36
CA SER A 60 10.62 17.38 -0.30
C SER A 60 11.61 18.53 -0.19
N GLN A 61 12.76 18.26 0.44
CA GLN A 61 13.91 19.14 0.44
C GLN A 61 14.41 19.38 -0.99
N GLU A 62 14.97 20.57 -1.27
CA GLU A 62 15.27 21.01 -2.63
C GLU A 62 16.22 20.08 -3.39
N GLN A 63 17.17 19.45 -2.70
CA GLN A 63 18.07 18.48 -3.32
C GLN A 63 17.30 17.30 -3.96
N TYR A 64 16.30 16.74 -3.26
CA TYR A 64 15.48 15.63 -3.76
C TYR A 64 14.49 16.11 -4.84
N SER A 65 13.81 17.24 -4.61
CA SER A 65 12.92 17.83 -5.61
C SER A 65 13.66 18.14 -6.91
N GLY A 66 14.88 18.67 -6.83
CA GLY A 66 15.70 18.99 -8.00
C GLY A 66 16.15 17.74 -8.77
N GLU A 67 16.44 16.63 -8.09
CA GLU A 67 16.75 15.36 -8.73
C GLU A 67 15.52 14.78 -9.44
N ILE A 68 14.37 14.75 -8.76
CA ILE A 68 13.09 14.29 -9.31
C ILE A 68 12.72 15.08 -10.57
N LYS A 69 12.79 16.41 -10.54
CA LYS A 69 12.49 17.25 -11.72
C LYS A 69 13.38 16.91 -12.90
N ARG A 70 14.68 16.70 -12.68
CA ARG A 70 15.61 16.32 -13.76
C ARG A 70 15.25 14.95 -14.36
N GLU A 71 14.85 13.98 -13.55
CA GLU A 71 14.43 12.68 -14.07
C GLU A 71 13.13 12.81 -14.89
N ILE A 72 12.19 13.65 -14.47
CA ILE A 72 10.96 13.96 -15.22
C ILE A 72 11.28 14.62 -16.55
N GLU A 73 12.14 15.64 -16.56
CA GLU A 73 12.56 16.37 -17.79
C GLU A 73 13.25 15.45 -18.81
N ASN A 74 13.97 14.43 -18.33
CA ASN A 74 14.63 13.44 -19.17
C ASN A 74 13.72 12.26 -19.57
N SER A 75 12.51 12.16 -19.02
CA SER A 75 11.56 11.09 -19.29
C SER A 75 10.82 11.33 -20.63
N LEU A 76 10.43 10.22 -21.28
CA LEU A 76 9.54 10.22 -22.45
C LEU A 76 8.05 10.06 -22.04
N LEU A 77 7.76 10.00 -20.77
CA LEU A 77 6.42 9.79 -20.23
C LEU A 77 5.63 11.10 -20.17
N ASP A 78 4.31 11.01 -20.31
CA ASP A 78 3.38 12.14 -20.08
C ASP A 78 3.18 12.33 -18.57
N ILE A 79 3.98 13.23 -17.97
CA ILE A 79 4.05 13.44 -16.52
C ILE A 79 3.57 14.83 -16.15
N LYS A 80 2.61 14.88 -15.22
CA LYS A 80 2.21 16.11 -14.51
C LYS A 80 2.90 16.12 -13.14
N TYR A 81 3.69 17.15 -12.85
CA TYR A 81 4.37 17.32 -11.58
C TYR A 81 3.78 18.47 -10.78
N TYR A 82 3.46 18.18 -9.52
CA TYR A 82 2.98 19.16 -8.55
C TYR A 82 3.83 19.12 -7.28
N LYS A 83 4.10 20.28 -6.70
CA LYS A 83 4.73 20.37 -5.37
C LYS A 83 3.79 21.07 -4.41
N LYS A 84 3.61 20.50 -3.21
CA LYS A 84 2.78 21.08 -2.15
C LYS A 84 3.50 21.10 -0.81
N LYS A 85 2.96 21.80 0.18
CA LYS A 85 3.43 21.71 1.56
C LYS A 85 3.19 20.30 2.09
N ASN A 86 4.16 19.75 2.84
CA ASN A 86 4.04 18.43 3.43
C ASN A 86 2.75 18.27 4.25
N GLY A 87 2.02 17.22 3.98
CA GLY A 87 0.77 16.87 4.63
C GLY A 87 0.60 15.35 4.80
N GLY A 88 1.64 14.58 4.45
CA GLY A 88 1.64 13.12 4.47
C GLY A 88 1.19 12.48 3.15
N GLN A 89 1.47 11.18 3.04
CA GLN A 89 1.33 10.43 1.80
C GLN A 89 -0.10 10.49 1.23
N ASN A 90 -1.12 10.27 2.05
CA ASN A 90 -2.52 10.34 1.59
C ASN A 90 -2.96 11.77 1.23
N SER A 91 -2.38 12.81 1.83
CA SER A 91 -2.60 14.19 1.40
C SER A 91 -2.05 14.44 -0.01
N ALA A 92 -0.91 13.85 -0.35
CA ALA A 92 -0.35 13.91 -1.70
C ALA A 92 -1.19 13.08 -2.69
N ARG A 93 -1.65 11.89 -2.31
CA ARG A 93 -2.54 11.06 -3.13
C ARG A 93 -3.87 11.76 -3.41
N GLU A 94 -4.48 12.40 -2.41
CA GLU A 94 -5.71 13.17 -2.58
C GLU A 94 -5.53 14.34 -3.54
N TYR A 95 -4.41 15.06 -3.40
CA TYR A 95 -4.06 16.13 -4.34
C TYR A 95 -3.92 15.60 -5.77
N GLY A 96 -3.23 14.46 -5.95
CA GLY A 96 -3.10 13.79 -7.24
C GLY A 96 -4.44 13.33 -7.80
N LEU A 97 -5.31 12.76 -6.97
CA LEU A 97 -6.65 12.30 -7.34
C LEU A 97 -7.52 13.46 -7.88
N ALA A 98 -7.43 14.64 -7.27
CA ALA A 98 -8.14 15.84 -7.73
C ALA A 98 -7.68 16.32 -9.13
N HIS A 99 -6.48 15.95 -9.57
CA HIS A 99 -5.92 16.29 -10.88
C HIS A 99 -5.98 15.14 -11.91
N ALA A 100 -6.43 13.97 -11.47
CA ALA A 100 -6.57 12.79 -12.31
C ALA A 100 -7.73 12.95 -13.31
N THR A 101 -7.49 12.58 -14.56
CA THR A 101 -8.48 12.65 -15.65
C THR A 101 -8.81 11.28 -16.23
N GLY A 102 -8.02 10.25 -15.92
CA GLY A 102 -8.22 8.88 -16.36
C GLY A 102 -9.52 8.26 -15.82
N LYS A 103 -10.03 7.28 -16.52
CA LYS A 103 -11.20 6.50 -16.09
C LYS A 103 -10.92 5.74 -14.78
N TYR A 104 -9.70 5.26 -14.64
CA TYR A 104 -9.21 4.52 -13.47
C TYR A 104 -8.11 5.30 -12.77
N VAL A 105 -7.92 5.01 -11.48
CA VAL A 105 -6.80 5.51 -10.68
C VAL A 105 -6.02 4.35 -10.08
N PHE A 106 -4.69 4.48 -10.12
CA PHE A 106 -3.74 3.59 -9.47
C PHE A 106 -2.81 4.42 -8.59
N PHE A 107 -2.75 4.07 -7.30
CA PHE A 107 -1.81 4.68 -6.37
C PHE A 107 -0.54 3.85 -6.32
N MET A 108 0.60 4.46 -6.60
CA MET A 108 1.89 3.77 -6.66
C MET A 108 2.92 4.53 -5.84
N ASP A 109 3.74 3.83 -5.06
CA ASP A 109 4.78 4.47 -4.26
C ASP A 109 6.04 4.76 -5.10
N ALA A 110 6.70 5.88 -4.81
CA ALA A 110 7.79 6.41 -5.64
C ALA A 110 9.11 5.62 -5.52
N ASP A 111 9.20 4.72 -4.54
CA ASP A 111 10.36 3.84 -4.29
C ASP A 111 10.15 2.40 -4.80
N ASP A 112 8.97 2.11 -5.36
CA ASP A 112 8.61 0.82 -5.94
C ASP A 112 8.60 0.86 -7.48
N TYR A 113 8.31 -0.28 -8.11
CA TYR A 113 8.19 -0.35 -9.57
C TYR A 113 7.18 -1.42 -10.01
N VAL A 114 6.74 -1.37 -11.27
CA VAL A 114 5.78 -2.29 -11.86
C VAL A 114 6.41 -3.14 -12.97
N ASP A 115 5.78 -4.27 -13.32
CA ASP A 115 6.09 -4.99 -14.55
C ASP A 115 5.36 -4.33 -15.73
N SER A 116 6.11 -3.82 -16.71
CA SER A 116 5.55 -3.09 -17.85
C SER A 116 4.64 -3.95 -18.75
N ASN A 117 4.96 -5.25 -18.91
CA ASN A 117 4.10 -6.16 -19.68
C ASN A 117 2.81 -6.48 -18.92
N ALA A 118 2.88 -6.65 -17.58
CA ALA A 118 1.68 -6.81 -16.77
C ALA A 118 0.82 -5.54 -16.80
N LEU A 119 1.42 -4.35 -16.81
CA LEU A 119 0.71 -3.08 -16.95
C LEU A 119 -0.09 -3.01 -18.26
N ASP A 120 0.50 -3.41 -19.38
CA ASP A 120 -0.19 -3.47 -20.68
C ASP A 120 -1.38 -4.44 -20.65
N ARG A 121 -1.21 -5.63 -20.07
CA ARG A 121 -2.32 -6.59 -19.91
C ARG A 121 -3.41 -6.05 -18.99
N ILE A 122 -3.06 -5.39 -17.90
CA ILE A 122 -4.03 -4.76 -17.00
C ILE A 122 -4.80 -3.65 -17.68
N ILE A 123 -4.16 -2.75 -18.43
CA ILE A 123 -4.86 -1.73 -19.23
C ILE A 123 -5.87 -2.38 -20.19
N SER A 124 -5.49 -3.47 -20.82
CA SER A 124 -6.38 -4.24 -21.70
C SER A 124 -7.58 -4.83 -20.96
N LEU A 125 -7.38 -5.37 -19.74
CA LEU A 125 -8.46 -5.87 -18.87
C LEU A 125 -9.41 -4.76 -18.43
N LEU A 126 -8.87 -3.59 -18.02
CA LEU A 126 -9.67 -2.43 -17.63
C LEU A 126 -10.58 -1.95 -18.77
N LYS A 127 -10.05 -1.88 -19.99
CA LYS A 127 -10.81 -1.48 -21.19
C LYS A 127 -11.89 -2.49 -21.54
N LYS A 128 -11.58 -3.78 -21.45
CA LYS A 128 -12.48 -4.89 -21.83
C LYS A 128 -13.59 -5.09 -20.82
N HIS A 129 -13.27 -5.15 -19.54
CA HIS A 129 -14.19 -5.63 -18.51
C HIS A 129 -14.80 -4.53 -17.65
N LYS A 130 -14.17 -3.36 -17.58
CA LYS A 130 -14.61 -2.18 -16.83
C LYS A 130 -14.96 -2.48 -15.36
N PRO A 131 -14.05 -3.13 -14.59
CA PRO A 131 -14.29 -3.41 -13.18
C PRO A 131 -14.37 -2.12 -12.35
N ILE A 132 -15.03 -2.15 -11.20
CA ILE A 132 -14.97 -1.05 -10.22
C ILE A 132 -13.65 -1.10 -9.46
N ILE A 133 -13.22 -2.31 -9.06
CA ILE A 133 -11.94 -2.59 -8.40
C ILE A 133 -11.30 -3.76 -9.12
N LEU A 134 -10.02 -3.62 -9.47
CA LEU A 134 -9.18 -4.70 -10.01
C LEU A 134 -7.96 -4.92 -9.12
N ALA A 135 -7.92 -6.05 -8.42
CA ALA A 135 -6.77 -6.49 -7.63
C ALA A 135 -5.80 -7.33 -8.47
N PHE A 136 -4.53 -7.34 -8.11
CA PHE A 136 -3.47 -8.07 -8.78
C PHE A 136 -2.47 -8.66 -7.76
N ASN A 137 -1.57 -9.51 -8.22
CA ASN A 137 -0.50 -10.07 -7.41
C ASN A 137 0.70 -9.12 -7.34
N TYR A 138 1.56 -9.34 -6.34
CA TYR A 138 2.79 -8.60 -6.15
C TYR A 138 3.89 -9.46 -5.56
N ASP A 139 5.11 -9.00 -5.60
CA ASP A 139 6.24 -9.57 -4.88
C ASP A 139 7.01 -8.51 -4.07
N VAL A 140 7.79 -8.99 -3.12
CA VAL A 140 8.70 -8.17 -2.30
C VAL A 140 10.11 -8.43 -2.76
N ARG A 141 10.87 -7.37 -3.05
CA ARG A 141 12.23 -7.46 -3.58
C ARG A 141 13.24 -6.65 -2.77
N THR A 142 14.50 -7.06 -2.86
CA THR A 142 15.63 -6.23 -2.44
C THR A 142 15.87 -5.11 -3.45
N PRO A 143 16.65 -4.04 -3.10
CA PRO A 143 16.98 -2.97 -4.04
C PRO A 143 17.67 -3.44 -5.34
N ASP A 144 18.47 -4.51 -5.25
CA ASP A 144 19.13 -5.14 -6.38
C ASP A 144 18.25 -6.11 -7.19
N GLY A 145 16.95 -6.21 -6.82
CA GLY A 145 15.92 -6.90 -7.59
C GLY A 145 15.69 -8.37 -7.24
N ASN A 146 16.40 -8.93 -6.25
CA ASN A 146 16.16 -10.31 -5.82
C ASN A 146 14.81 -10.43 -5.11
N ILE A 147 14.04 -11.47 -5.43
CA ILE A 147 12.75 -11.76 -4.81
C ILE A 147 12.98 -12.25 -3.37
N ILE A 148 12.34 -11.61 -2.41
CA ILE A 148 12.30 -11.99 -0.99
C ILE A 148 11.06 -12.83 -0.71
N GLU A 149 9.90 -12.42 -1.27
CA GLU A 149 8.60 -13.06 -1.02
C GLU A 149 7.68 -12.84 -2.22
N GLU A 150 6.90 -13.86 -2.58
CA GLU A 150 5.87 -13.78 -3.63
C GLU A 150 4.47 -13.84 -3.01
N HIS A 151 3.60 -12.93 -3.42
CA HIS A 151 2.21 -12.86 -2.98
C HIS A 151 1.25 -13.18 -4.13
N ASN A 152 1.23 -14.45 -4.50
CA ASN A 152 0.36 -14.99 -5.57
C ASN A 152 -1.03 -15.32 -5.02
N ARG A 153 -1.76 -14.31 -4.54
CA ARG A 153 -3.05 -14.42 -3.85
C ARG A 153 -4.20 -14.72 -4.80
N TRP A 154 -4.10 -14.21 -6.02
CA TRP A 154 -5.12 -14.29 -7.05
C TRP A 154 -4.74 -15.31 -8.13
N LYS A 155 -5.76 -15.97 -8.70
CA LYS A 155 -5.56 -17.00 -9.73
C LYS A 155 -6.55 -16.81 -10.87
N GLY A 156 -6.04 -16.86 -12.10
CA GLY A 156 -6.81 -16.71 -13.34
C GLY A 156 -6.88 -15.28 -13.85
N GLU A 157 -6.95 -15.16 -15.16
CA GLU A 157 -6.82 -13.92 -15.92
C GLU A 157 -7.76 -12.80 -15.45
N TYR A 158 -9.03 -13.15 -15.19
CA TYR A 158 -10.03 -12.19 -14.69
C TYR A 158 -11.16 -12.91 -13.96
N LYS A 159 -11.33 -12.63 -12.68
CA LYS A 159 -12.34 -13.30 -11.83
C LYS A 159 -12.97 -12.34 -10.84
N LYS A 160 -14.28 -12.53 -10.58
CA LYS A 160 -14.95 -11.88 -9.47
C LYS A 160 -14.45 -12.48 -8.16
N VAL A 161 -14.08 -11.62 -7.21
CA VAL A 161 -13.60 -12.00 -5.88
C VAL A 161 -14.78 -12.03 -4.91
N ASN A 162 -14.76 -12.98 -3.98
CA ASN A 162 -15.62 -12.89 -2.80
C ASN A 162 -15.12 -11.72 -1.94
N VAL A 163 -15.98 -10.76 -1.62
CA VAL A 163 -15.62 -9.55 -0.87
C VAL A 163 -14.95 -9.86 0.46
N THR A 164 -15.45 -10.85 1.20
CA THR A 164 -14.81 -11.34 2.44
C THR A 164 -13.34 -11.69 2.21
N ARG A 165 -13.03 -12.40 1.12
CA ARG A 165 -11.64 -12.71 0.75
C ARG A 165 -10.88 -11.44 0.34
N GLY A 166 -11.50 -10.55 -0.42
CA GLY A 166 -10.91 -9.27 -0.78
C GLY A 166 -10.48 -8.48 0.45
N LEU A 167 -11.37 -8.32 1.43
CA LEU A 167 -11.08 -7.62 2.68
C LEU A 167 -9.88 -8.20 3.44
N LEU A 168 -9.65 -9.53 3.36
CA LEU A 168 -8.52 -10.18 4.04
C LEU A 168 -7.18 -10.00 3.33
N TYR A 169 -7.16 -9.59 2.06
CA TYR A 169 -5.95 -9.59 1.22
C TYR A 169 -5.67 -8.28 0.49
N SER A 170 -6.63 -7.37 0.44
CA SER A 170 -6.52 -6.08 -0.24
C SER A 170 -6.30 -4.96 0.78
N ASP A 171 -5.20 -5.06 1.51
CA ASP A 171 -4.89 -4.27 2.69
C ASP A 171 -3.98 -3.05 2.40
N SER A 172 -3.89 -2.63 1.14
CA SER A 172 -3.14 -1.44 0.73
C SER A 172 -3.67 -0.84 -0.55
N LEU A 173 -3.60 0.48 -0.69
CA LEU A 173 -4.11 1.19 -1.87
C LEU A 173 -3.40 0.79 -3.15
N TRP A 174 -2.11 0.49 -3.09
CA TRP A 174 -1.30 0.09 -4.24
C TRP A 174 -1.52 -1.36 -4.71
N LEU A 175 -2.35 -2.15 -4.00
CA LEU A 175 -2.71 -3.52 -4.40
C LEU A 175 -3.87 -3.58 -5.41
N GLN A 176 -4.47 -2.44 -5.74
CA GLN A 176 -5.69 -2.38 -6.52
C GLN A 176 -5.69 -1.17 -7.45
N ILE A 177 -6.48 -1.30 -8.53
CA ILE A 177 -6.83 -0.20 -9.43
C ILE A 177 -8.33 0.04 -9.26
N TYR A 178 -8.71 1.33 -9.17
CA TYR A 178 -10.05 1.76 -8.83
C TYR A 178 -10.72 2.52 -9.98
N ASP A 179 -12.00 2.30 -10.23
CA ASP A 179 -12.80 3.23 -11.03
C ASP A 179 -12.82 4.58 -10.32
N ARG A 180 -12.24 5.60 -10.93
CA ARG A 180 -12.04 6.92 -10.32
C ARG A 180 -13.36 7.58 -9.92
N ASP A 181 -14.35 7.53 -10.80
CA ASP A 181 -15.64 8.21 -10.55
C ASP A 181 -16.38 7.54 -9.39
N VAL A 182 -16.34 6.21 -9.33
CA VAL A 182 -16.92 5.45 -8.21
C VAL A 182 -16.16 5.72 -6.93
N PHE A 183 -14.82 5.75 -6.98
CA PHE A 183 -14.00 6.08 -5.81
C PHE A 183 -14.34 7.46 -5.25
N CYS A 184 -14.35 8.50 -6.09
CA CYS A 184 -14.64 9.87 -5.69
C CYS A 184 -16.08 10.08 -5.17
N LYS A 185 -17.04 9.28 -5.65
CA LYS A 185 -18.46 9.38 -5.27
C LYS A 185 -18.87 8.45 -4.12
N SER A 186 -17.99 7.59 -3.67
CA SER A 186 -18.30 6.58 -2.64
C SER A 186 -18.58 7.14 -1.25
N GLY A 187 -18.15 8.36 -0.97
CA GLY A 187 -18.13 8.94 0.37
C GLY A 187 -16.93 8.49 1.22
N ILE A 188 -16.08 7.62 0.68
CA ILE A 188 -14.84 7.19 1.36
C ILE A 188 -13.71 8.14 0.98
N HIS A 189 -13.01 8.63 1.99
CA HIS A 189 -11.89 9.56 1.86
C HIS A 189 -10.57 8.90 2.25
N LEU A 190 -9.49 9.35 1.65
CA LEU A 190 -8.13 8.95 2.03
C LEU A 190 -7.87 9.35 3.49
N VAL A 191 -7.55 8.37 4.34
CA VAL A 191 -7.33 8.61 5.78
C VAL A 191 -6.11 9.52 5.97
N GLN A 192 -6.29 10.62 6.68
CA GLN A 192 -5.28 11.64 6.91
C GLN A 192 -4.74 11.61 8.33
N GLY A 193 -3.57 12.23 8.56
CA GLY A 193 -3.03 12.49 9.89
C GLY A 193 -2.32 11.31 10.55
N VAL A 194 -2.23 10.16 9.90
CA VAL A 194 -1.48 8.99 10.35
C VAL A 194 -0.45 8.58 9.30
N ARG A 195 0.63 7.95 9.71
CA ARG A 195 1.73 7.49 8.84
C ARG A 195 1.69 6.00 8.56
N ILE A 196 0.90 5.27 9.35
CA ILE A 196 0.85 3.80 9.30
C ILE A 196 -0.61 3.37 9.34
N GLY A 197 -1.00 2.55 8.37
CA GLY A 197 -2.34 1.97 8.30
C GLY A 197 -3.34 2.79 7.49
N GLU A 198 -2.97 3.99 6.99
CA GLU A 198 -3.83 4.86 6.19
C GLU A 198 -4.27 4.19 4.88
N ASP A 199 -3.39 3.40 4.28
CA ASP A 199 -3.64 2.64 3.05
C ASP A 199 -4.65 1.53 3.29
N MET A 200 -4.39 0.70 4.31
CA MET A 200 -5.28 -0.38 4.73
C MET A 200 -6.67 0.17 5.07
N ALA A 201 -6.74 1.22 5.87
CA ALA A 201 -7.99 1.80 6.30
C ALA A 201 -8.83 2.30 5.11
N THR A 202 -8.21 2.98 4.15
CA THR A 202 -8.89 3.50 2.96
C THR A 202 -9.33 2.38 2.01
N ALA A 203 -8.42 1.47 1.66
CA ALA A 203 -8.70 0.37 0.73
C ALA A 203 -9.81 -0.55 1.26
N THR A 204 -9.72 -0.90 2.55
CA THR A 204 -10.71 -1.74 3.24
C THR A 204 -12.09 -1.06 3.30
N ALA A 205 -12.13 0.22 3.69
CA ALA A 205 -13.40 0.97 3.75
C ALA A 205 -14.06 1.06 2.36
N PHE A 206 -13.29 1.35 1.32
CA PHE A 206 -13.80 1.43 -0.03
C PHE A 206 -14.35 0.09 -0.51
N LEU A 207 -13.57 -1.01 -0.38
CA LEU A 207 -14.02 -2.33 -0.79
C LEU A 207 -15.27 -2.80 -0.03
N ALA A 208 -15.33 -2.58 1.28
CA ALA A 208 -16.49 -2.94 2.10
C ALA A 208 -17.75 -2.17 1.67
N THR A 209 -17.63 -0.89 1.36
CA THR A 209 -18.73 -0.02 0.91
C THR A 209 -19.21 -0.43 -0.49
N ILE A 210 -18.30 -0.67 -1.43
CA ILE A 210 -18.64 -1.03 -2.80
C ILE A 210 -19.16 -2.47 -2.91
N GLY A 211 -18.65 -3.38 -2.09
CA GLY A 211 -19.13 -4.75 -2.02
C GLY A 211 -18.85 -5.59 -3.27
N THR A 212 -17.89 -5.19 -4.13
CA THR A 212 -17.48 -5.95 -5.31
C THR A 212 -16.03 -5.67 -5.68
N GLU A 213 -15.33 -6.73 -6.01
CA GLU A 213 -13.94 -6.71 -6.47
C GLU A 213 -13.73 -7.75 -7.54
N TYR A 214 -12.84 -7.48 -8.48
CA TYR A 214 -12.33 -8.44 -9.46
C TYR A 214 -10.81 -8.55 -9.28
N SER A 215 -10.26 -9.68 -9.69
CA SER A 215 -8.81 -9.92 -9.63
C SER A 215 -8.27 -10.52 -10.90
N THR A 216 -6.96 -10.35 -11.09
CA THR A 216 -6.14 -11.02 -12.09
C THR A 216 -4.96 -11.71 -11.43
N ASP A 217 -4.40 -12.75 -12.08
CA ASP A 217 -3.18 -13.42 -11.63
C ASP A 217 -1.90 -12.70 -12.06
N GLU A 218 -2.00 -11.54 -12.71
CA GLU A 218 -0.85 -10.72 -13.05
C GLU A 218 -0.08 -10.28 -11.80
N CYS A 219 1.23 -10.49 -11.79
CA CYS A 219 2.14 -9.91 -10.80
C CYS A 219 2.57 -8.54 -11.32
N LEU A 220 1.79 -7.50 -10.99
CA LEU A 220 2.05 -6.15 -11.48
C LEU A 220 3.10 -5.42 -10.65
N TYR A 221 3.06 -5.53 -9.33
CA TYR A 221 3.74 -4.63 -8.43
C TYR A 221 4.93 -5.29 -7.75
N HIS A 222 6.05 -4.57 -7.67
CA HIS A 222 7.28 -5.00 -7.03
C HIS A 222 7.61 -4.05 -5.87
N TYR A 223 7.24 -4.46 -4.65
CA TYR A 223 7.53 -3.71 -3.43
C TYR A 223 9.02 -3.82 -3.07
N ILE A 224 9.72 -2.69 -2.95
CA ILE A 224 11.15 -2.64 -2.65
C ILE A 224 11.40 -2.47 -1.16
N LYS A 225 11.92 -3.50 -0.52
CA LYS A 225 12.28 -3.44 0.89
C LYS A 225 13.67 -2.85 1.06
N HIS A 226 13.76 -1.61 1.55
CA HIS A 226 15.03 -0.91 1.79
C HIS A 226 15.04 -0.20 3.15
N PRO A 227 16.23 0.17 3.70
CA PRO A 227 16.32 0.78 5.04
C PRO A 227 15.59 2.12 5.21
N GLY A 228 15.34 2.84 4.10
CA GLY A 228 14.60 4.11 4.07
C GLY A 228 13.08 3.97 3.96
N SER A 229 12.54 2.76 3.84
CA SER A 229 11.09 2.55 3.77
C SER A 229 10.41 3.00 5.07
N ALA A 230 9.22 3.58 4.96
CA ALA A 230 8.46 4.15 6.09
C ALA A 230 8.29 3.19 7.28
N LEU A 231 8.13 1.89 7.00
CA LEU A 231 7.97 0.85 8.02
C LEU A 231 9.29 0.33 8.60
N SER A 232 10.45 0.68 8.02
CA SER A 232 11.75 0.16 8.48
C SER A 232 12.19 0.77 9.81
N ASN A 233 11.99 2.08 10.00
CA ASN A 233 12.30 2.80 11.23
C ASN A 233 11.22 3.86 11.50
N PRO A 234 10.00 3.46 11.84
CA PRO A 234 8.93 4.42 12.10
C PRO A 234 9.24 5.23 13.37
N PRO A 235 8.93 6.54 13.37
CA PRO A 235 9.12 7.36 14.56
C PRO A 235 8.18 6.92 15.68
N GLU A 236 8.57 7.17 16.94
CA GLU A 236 7.80 6.70 18.10
C GLU A 236 6.39 7.29 18.17
N GLU A 237 6.20 8.50 17.66
CA GLU A 237 4.89 9.17 17.56
C GLU A 237 3.88 8.38 16.74
N SER A 238 4.36 7.50 15.83
CA SER A 238 3.51 6.64 15.01
C SER A 238 3.17 5.28 15.65
N ALA A 239 3.55 5.09 16.92
CA ALA A 239 3.35 3.80 17.61
C ALA A 239 1.89 3.34 17.66
N LEU A 240 0.95 4.27 17.72
CA LEU A 240 -0.49 4.02 17.79
C LEU A 240 -1.26 4.45 16.53
N ASP A 241 -0.58 4.83 15.45
CA ASP A 241 -1.21 5.28 14.20
C ASP A 241 -2.18 4.24 13.63
N MET A 242 -1.85 2.95 13.74
CA MET A 242 -2.70 1.88 13.25
C MET A 242 -4.07 1.86 13.95
N LEU A 243 -4.13 2.19 15.25
CA LEU A 243 -5.40 2.30 15.99
C LEU A 243 -6.24 3.46 15.42
N GLN A 244 -5.60 4.61 15.24
CA GLN A 244 -6.26 5.81 14.70
C GLN A 244 -6.73 5.58 13.25
N ALA A 245 -5.92 4.92 12.42
CA ALA A 245 -6.29 4.55 11.06
C ALA A 245 -7.52 3.64 11.04
N PHE A 246 -7.55 2.65 11.94
CA PHE A 246 -8.68 1.73 12.04
C PHE A 246 -9.95 2.41 12.52
N GLU A 247 -9.85 3.31 13.50
CA GLU A 247 -10.98 4.14 13.93
C GLU A 247 -11.51 5.04 12.80
N ALA A 248 -10.59 5.65 12.04
CA ALA A 248 -10.97 6.46 10.88
C ALA A 248 -11.65 5.63 9.80
N MET A 249 -11.22 4.38 9.60
CA MET A 249 -11.88 3.41 8.71
C MET A 249 -13.32 3.15 9.17
N LEU A 250 -13.51 2.75 10.43
CA LEU A 250 -14.83 2.40 10.95
C LEU A 250 -15.79 3.60 10.93
N LYS A 251 -15.31 4.81 11.21
CA LYS A 251 -16.12 6.05 11.16
C LYS A 251 -16.66 6.39 9.77
N GLN A 252 -16.00 5.94 8.71
CA GLN A 252 -16.45 6.15 7.33
C GLN A 252 -17.50 5.14 6.87
N LEU A 253 -17.68 4.04 7.60
CA LEU A 253 -18.57 2.95 7.21
C LEU A 253 -19.95 3.08 7.85
N ASP A 254 -21.00 2.85 7.07
CA ASP A 254 -22.33 2.67 7.60
C ASP A 254 -22.38 1.50 8.57
N ILE A 255 -23.23 1.60 9.59
CA ILE A 255 -23.40 0.55 10.61
C ILE A 255 -23.81 -0.81 10.00
N SER A 256 -24.58 -0.78 8.92
CA SER A 256 -24.96 -1.98 8.18
C SER A 256 -23.76 -2.68 7.53
N VAL A 257 -22.80 -1.93 7.01
CA VAL A 257 -21.55 -2.45 6.44
C VAL A 257 -20.66 -3.00 7.53
N GLN A 258 -20.52 -2.27 8.66
CA GLN A 258 -19.76 -2.73 9.82
C GLN A 258 -20.31 -4.06 10.37
N THR A 259 -21.63 -4.17 10.50
CA THR A 259 -22.29 -5.39 10.97
C THR A 259 -22.10 -6.55 10.00
N LYS A 260 -22.23 -6.28 8.69
CA LYS A 260 -22.10 -7.30 7.64
C LYS A 260 -20.73 -7.96 7.60
N TYR A 261 -19.67 -7.17 7.79
CA TYR A 261 -18.27 -7.62 7.70
C TYR A 261 -17.55 -7.59 9.06
N TYR A 262 -18.31 -7.70 10.16
CA TYR A 262 -17.78 -7.61 11.52
C TYR A 262 -16.63 -8.60 11.77
N ALA A 263 -16.77 -9.84 11.33
CA ALA A 263 -15.77 -10.89 11.54
C ALA A 263 -14.46 -10.61 10.79
N GLU A 264 -14.56 -10.02 9.58
CA GLU A 264 -13.42 -9.60 8.77
C GLU A 264 -12.71 -8.40 9.39
N PHE A 265 -13.45 -7.39 9.85
CA PHE A 265 -12.87 -6.22 10.52
C PHE A 265 -12.22 -6.62 11.85
N GLU A 266 -12.87 -7.47 12.64
CA GLU A 266 -12.27 -8.03 13.85
C GLU A 266 -10.97 -8.78 13.54
N TRP A 267 -10.95 -9.58 12.45
CA TRP A 267 -9.75 -10.27 12.00
C TRP A 267 -8.63 -9.32 11.55
N LEU A 268 -8.96 -8.29 10.78
CA LEU A 268 -7.99 -7.25 10.39
C LEU A 268 -7.41 -6.52 11.62
N ALA A 269 -8.25 -6.23 12.63
CA ALA A 269 -7.79 -5.66 13.89
C ALA A 269 -6.85 -6.62 14.64
N ILE A 270 -7.15 -7.91 14.68
CA ILE A 270 -6.27 -8.94 15.27
C ILE A 270 -4.92 -8.95 14.54
N LEU A 271 -4.90 -8.89 13.21
CA LEU A 271 -3.66 -8.91 12.44
C LEU A 271 -2.88 -7.61 12.56
N HIS A 272 -3.50 -6.48 12.26
CA HIS A 272 -2.79 -5.20 12.09
C HIS A 272 -2.54 -4.51 13.43
N ILE A 273 -3.50 -4.56 14.37
CA ILE A 273 -3.38 -3.90 15.66
C ILE A 273 -2.74 -4.83 16.69
N LEU A 274 -3.40 -5.97 16.95
CA LEU A 274 -2.95 -6.83 18.05
C LEU A 274 -1.63 -7.54 17.73
N TYR A 275 -1.43 -7.98 16.49
CA TYR A 275 -0.22 -8.72 16.10
C TYR A 275 0.88 -7.80 15.54
N TYR A 276 0.69 -7.21 14.36
CA TYR A 276 1.77 -6.46 13.71
C TYR A 276 2.18 -5.20 14.47
N ASN A 277 1.21 -4.47 15.06
CA ASN A 277 1.56 -3.27 15.83
C ASN A 277 2.23 -3.63 17.16
N THR A 278 1.79 -4.69 17.88
CA THR A 278 2.50 -5.20 19.06
C THR A 278 3.94 -5.60 18.71
N MET A 279 4.13 -6.34 17.60
CA MET A 279 5.47 -6.69 17.13
C MET A 279 6.32 -5.48 16.81
N ARG A 280 5.76 -4.44 16.23
CA ARG A 280 6.43 -3.17 15.97
C ARG A 280 6.86 -2.48 17.27
N VAL A 281 5.97 -2.41 18.28
CA VAL A 281 6.29 -1.86 19.60
C VAL A 281 7.43 -2.64 20.25
N LEU A 282 7.38 -3.98 20.20
CA LEU A 282 8.44 -4.82 20.74
C LEU A 282 9.79 -4.61 20.05
N THR A 283 9.79 -4.42 18.72
CA THR A 283 11.04 -4.37 17.94
C THR A 283 11.63 -2.96 17.85
N ASN A 284 10.80 -1.93 17.71
CA ASN A 284 11.26 -0.56 17.42
C ASN A 284 11.22 0.35 18.65
N TYR A 285 10.31 0.10 19.60
CA TYR A 285 10.08 0.96 20.76
C TYR A 285 10.41 0.24 22.09
N ARG A 286 11.33 -0.72 22.04
CA ARG A 286 11.85 -1.46 23.21
C ARG A 286 10.78 -2.12 24.07
N GLY A 287 9.66 -2.50 23.48
CA GLY A 287 8.54 -3.14 24.19
C GLY A 287 7.85 -2.19 25.18
N ASN A 288 7.70 -0.91 24.82
CA ASN A 288 7.03 0.07 25.66
C ASN A 288 5.66 -0.46 26.14
N VAL A 289 5.55 -0.68 27.45
CA VAL A 289 4.40 -1.34 28.08
C VAL A 289 3.12 -0.50 27.95
N GLU A 290 3.23 0.84 27.92
CA GLU A 290 2.07 1.73 27.77
C GLU A 290 1.42 1.58 26.39
N TYR A 291 2.21 1.46 25.33
CA TYR A 291 1.69 1.22 23.99
C TYR A 291 1.04 -0.17 23.87
N ILE A 292 1.66 -1.20 24.44
CA ILE A 292 1.10 -2.56 24.46
C ILE A 292 -0.25 -2.57 25.20
N LYS A 293 -0.32 -1.91 26.36
CA LYS A 293 -1.56 -1.78 27.13
C LYS A 293 -2.63 -1.01 26.35
N ALA A 294 -2.26 0.07 25.65
CA ALA A 294 -3.18 0.82 24.80
C ALA A 294 -3.76 -0.06 23.67
N ILE A 295 -2.93 -0.89 23.03
CA ILE A 295 -3.35 -1.86 22.01
C ILE A 295 -4.37 -2.87 22.61
N GLU A 296 -4.06 -3.45 23.76
CA GLU A 296 -4.94 -4.44 24.44
C GLU A 296 -6.27 -3.80 24.85
N VAL A 297 -6.26 -2.61 25.42
CA VAL A 297 -7.47 -1.86 25.80
C VAL A 297 -8.32 -1.59 24.56
N TRP A 298 -7.74 -1.04 23.52
CA TRP A 298 -8.43 -0.72 22.28
C TRP A 298 -9.11 -1.97 21.67
N MET A 299 -8.40 -3.11 21.61
CA MET A 299 -8.93 -4.36 21.10
C MET A 299 -10.13 -4.85 21.91
N ASN A 300 -10.05 -4.80 23.24
CA ASN A 300 -11.14 -5.28 24.10
C ASN A 300 -12.37 -4.36 24.09
N GLU A 301 -12.18 -3.05 23.85
CA GLU A 301 -13.28 -2.08 23.73
C GLU A 301 -14.00 -2.19 22.39
N ASN A 302 -13.27 -2.34 21.29
CA ASN A 302 -13.84 -2.35 19.94
C ASN A 302 -14.26 -3.74 19.46
N PHE A 303 -13.55 -4.79 19.90
CA PHE A 303 -13.78 -6.18 19.51
C PHE A 303 -13.71 -7.12 20.72
N PRO A 304 -14.67 -7.05 21.67
CA PRO A 304 -14.58 -7.80 22.94
C PRO A 304 -14.49 -9.32 22.78
N ASN A 305 -15.05 -9.86 21.70
CA ASN A 305 -15.09 -11.30 21.43
C ASN A 305 -13.99 -11.77 20.45
N TRP A 306 -12.98 -10.94 20.17
CA TRP A 306 -11.93 -11.24 19.18
C TRP A 306 -11.25 -12.61 19.36
N ARG A 307 -11.23 -13.13 20.59
CA ARG A 307 -10.65 -14.45 20.92
C ARG A 307 -11.40 -15.62 20.30
N GLU A 308 -12.65 -15.41 19.88
CA GLU A 308 -13.54 -16.40 19.29
C GLU A 308 -13.61 -16.29 17.76
N ASN A 309 -12.90 -15.31 17.18
CA ASN A 309 -12.91 -15.08 15.75
C ASN A 309 -12.55 -16.36 14.96
N SER A 310 -13.36 -16.68 13.96
CA SER A 310 -13.24 -17.93 13.19
C SER A 310 -11.94 -18.03 12.40
N TYR A 311 -11.38 -16.90 11.96
CA TYR A 311 -10.13 -16.84 11.20
C TYR A 311 -8.89 -17.22 12.03
N LEU A 312 -8.94 -17.08 13.36
CA LEU A 312 -7.88 -17.58 14.24
C LEU A 312 -7.63 -19.08 14.08
N LYS A 313 -8.67 -19.85 13.72
CA LYS A 313 -8.56 -21.31 13.57
C LYS A 313 -7.76 -21.73 12.35
N THR A 314 -7.70 -20.88 11.34
CA THR A 314 -7.04 -21.14 10.05
C THR A 314 -5.57 -20.72 10.00
N GLU A 315 -5.12 -19.98 11.02
CA GLU A 315 -3.75 -19.48 11.06
C GLU A 315 -2.67 -20.53 11.32
N SER A 316 -1.44 -20.20 10.93
CA SER A 316 -0.27 -21.05 11.16
C SER A 316 -0.02 -21.29 12.66
N ILE A 317 0.57 -22.43 13.00
CA ILE A 317 0.89 -22.79 14.40
C ILE A 317 1.77 -21.70 15.05
N ALA A 318 2.75 -21.18 14.32
CA ALA A 318 3.65 -20.13 14.84
C ALA A 318 2.89 -18.86 15.23
N LYS A 319 1.98 -18.35 14.34
CA LYS A 319 1.13 -17.20 14.66
C LYS A 319 0.18 -17.50 15.82
N LYS A 320 -0.43 -18.71 15.87
CA LYS A 320 -1.29 -19.12 16.99
C LYS A 320 -0.58 -19.01 18.34
N TRP A 321 0.66 -19.48 18.45
CA TRP A 321 1.46 -19.35 19.67
C TRP A 321 1.68 -17.89 20.06
N MET A 322 1.96 -17.02 19.11
CA MET A 322 2.13 -15.59 19.38
C MET A 322 0.81 -14.95 19.85
N PHE A 323 -0.32 -15.28 19.24
CA PHE A 323 -1.63 -14.84 19.71
C PHE A 323 -1.94 -15.35 21.12
N VAL A 324 -1.56 -16.59 21.46
CA VAL A 324 -1.73 -17.13 22.82
C VAL A 324 -0.89 -16.35 23.83
N LEU A 325 0.35 -15.98 23.50
CA LEU A 325 1.20 -15.18 24.39
C LEU A 325 0.62 -13.78 24.60
N ILE A 326 0.18 -13.11 23.53
CA ILE A 326 -0.46 -11.80 23.64
C ILE A 326 -1.76 -11.90 24.43
N LYS A 327 -2.62 -12.87 24.11
CA LYS A 327 -3.90 -13.12 24.78
C LYS A 327 -3.75 -13.28 26.30
N ASN A 328 -2.66 -13.91 26.75
CA ASN A 328 -2.41 -14.21 28.16
C ASN A 328 -1.54 -13.14 28.85
N GLY A 329 -1.30 -11.99 28.20
CA GLY A 329 -0.49 -10.90 28.75
C GLY A 329 1.02 -11.22 28.85
N HIS A 330 1.49 -12.26 28.15
CA HIS A 330 2.89 -12.67 28.16
C HIS A 330 3.74 -11.89 27.11
N THR A 331 3.47 -10.62 26.94
CA THR A 331 4.15 -9.74 25.96
C THR A 331 5.65 -9.61 26.26
N LYS A 332 6.06 -9.66 27.54
CA LYS A 332 7.47 -9.69 27.92
C LYS A 332 8.18 -10.93 27.40
N LEU A 333 7.56 -12.12 27.54
CA LEU A 333 8.13 -13.36 27.01
C LEU A 333 8.27 -13.31 25.48
N LEU A 334 7.29 -12.72 24.81
CA LEU A 334 7.34 -12.52 23.36
C LEU A 334 8.50 -11.59 22.96
N PHE A 335 8.71 -10.50 23.70
CA PHE A 335 9.85 -9.62 23.52
C PHE A 335 11.18 -10.34 23.69
N ASP A 336 11.34 -11.09 24.79
CA ASP A 336 12.58 -11.84 25.09
C ASP A 336 12.88 -12.88 24.00
N LEU A 337 11.83 -13.54 23.46
CA LEU A 337 11.95 -14.49 22.35
C LEU A 337 12.39 -13.81 21.04
N GLU A 338 11.85 -12.64 20.70
CA GLU A 338 12.24 -11.89 19.52
C GLU A 338 13.68 -11.36 19.64
N GLU A 339 14.08 -10.86 20.79
CA GLU A 339 15.47 -10.47 21.06
C GLU A 339 16.45 -11.66 20.96
N ALA A 340 16.05 -12.81 21.47
CA ALA A 340 16.84 -14.04 21.31
C ALA A 340 16.99 -14.45 19.84
N LYS A 341 15.90 -14.40 19.04
CA LYS A 341 15.95 -14.65 17.59
C LYS A 341 16.88 -13.68 16.86
N LYS A 342 16.85 -12.38 17.19
CA LYS A 342 17.75 -11.38 16.61
C LYS A 342 19.22 -11.73 16.91
N LYS A 343 19.53 -12.06 18.17
CA LYS A 343 20.89 -12.46 18.59
C LYS A 343 21.36 -13.70 17.84
N ILE A 344 20.53 -14.71 17.70
CA ILE A 344 20.85 -15.94 16.95
C ILE A 344 21.13 -15.62 15.47
N LYS A 345 20.30 -14.79 14.81
CA LYS A 345 20.53 -14.38 13.42
C LYS A 345 21.86 -13.65 13.22
N ILE A 346 22.27 -12.83 14.20
CA ILE A 346 23.58 -12.15 14.19
C ILE A 346 24.72 -13.16 14.33
N ILE A 347 24.59 -14.11 15.25
CA ILE A 347 25.60 -15.16 15.48
C ILE A 347 25.77 -16.03 14.23
N LEU A 348 24.66 -16.36 13.56
CA LEU A 348 24.66 -17.14 12.34
C LEU A 348 25.07 -16.37 11.08
N GLY A 349 25.38 -15.07 11.20
CA GLY A 349 25.77 -14.22 10.07
C GLY A 349 24.65 -13.88 9.10
N ILE A 350 23.39 -14.16 9.45
CA ILE A 350 22.21 -13.92 8.60
C ILE A 350 21.87 -12.42 8.58
N VAL A 351 22.26 -11.66 9.62
CA VAL A 351 22.07 -10.21 9.73
C VAL A 351 23.39 -9.57 10.19
N SER A 352 23.83 -8.52 9.49
CA SER A 352 25.04 -7.77 9.87
C SER A 352 24.85 -7.03 11.19
N ARG A 353 25.90 -6.97 12.05
CA ARG A 353 25.90 -6.17 13.30
C ARG A 353 25.67 -4.68 13.11
N LYS A 354 25.78 -4.15 11.87
CA LYS A 354 25.58 -2.73 11.54
C LYS A 354 24.10 -2.31 11.39
N THR A 355 23.18 -3.25 11.34
CA THR A 355 21.73 -2.97 11.11
C THR A 355 20.95 -2.75 12.42
N ILE A 356 21.64 -2.70 13.58
CA ILE A 356 21.02 -2.61 14.92
C ILE A 356 21.61 -1.41 15.70
N LYS A 357 21.66 -0.25 15.06
CA LYS A 357 21.89 1.02 15.81
C LYS A 357 20.79 2.00 15.53
#